data_03918ff18764d91789d96f1500ed3950
#
_entry.id   03918ff18764d91789d96f1500ed3950
#
_cell.length_a   1.000
_cell.length_b   1.000
_cell.length_c   1.000
_cell.angle_alpha   90.00
_cell.angle_beta   90.00
_cell.angle_gamma   90.00
#
_symmetry.space_group_name_H-M   'P 1'
#
loop_
_entity.id
_entity.type
_entity.pdbx_description
1 polymer ?
#
loop_
_entity_poly.entity_id
_entity_poly.type
_entity_poly.pdbx_seq_one_letter_code
_entity_poly.pdbx_strand_id
1 'polypeptide(L)'
;MKVLITGITGFVGRYLESFLRDKADVYGTSRGNRDEKHIVKLDLLSENEILSLIKKINPTHIFHLAGLSNVRESWEHKADFIQGNVIGTIHLLEAVRKSDQPIKVITVGSSEEYGIIPKGVERVQEETPLSPVNPYGISKCMISMLTTLYYKTYGLNVIHARPFNHIGPGQRLGFVTTDFAHQIALINKGLAKENTIHIGNLQAIRDFTDVRDIARAYYEIGRSGKPGEVYNVCTGKGVYIQDVLNILLSFSNETIQVITDPNKMRMVDIPRLVGDPGKLFRLTGWKPKQKLDDTLRDIYHSCLSKL
;
A
#
# COMPACT_ATOMS: atom_id res chain seq x y z
N MET A 1 17.67 -6.85 14.97
CA MET A 1 16.29 -7.24 14.55
C MET A 1 16.43 -8.10 13.30
N LYS A 2 15.75 -9.25 13.23
CA LYS A 2 15.72 -10.08 12.02
C LYS A 2 14.32 -9.97 11.42
N VAL A 3 14.23 -9.54 10.16
CA VAL A 3 12.98 -9.16 9.51
C VAL A 3 12.72 -10.05 8.30
N LEU A 4 11.49 -10.53 8.18
CA LEU A 4 10.98 -11.15 6.96
C LEU A 4 9.95 -10.21 6.31
N ILE A 5 10.17 -9.86 5.03
CA ILE A 5 9.23 -9.05 4.24
C ILE A 5 8.60 -9.94 3.17
N THR A 6 7.32 -10.26 3.29
CA THR A 6 6.63 -10.91 2.16
C THR A 6 6.33 -9.86 1.10
N GLY A 7 6.58 -10.20 -0.18
CA GLY A 7 6.41 -9.23 -1.26
C GLY A 7 7.49 -8.14 -1.30
N ILE A 8 8.73 -8.47 -0.88
CA ILE A 8 9.87 -7.55 -0.83
C ILE A 8 10.14 -6.88 -2.19
N THR A 9 9.89 -7.57 -3.29
CA THR A 9 10.09 -7.05 -4.66
C THR A 9 8.98 -6.11 -5.14
N GLY A 10 7.93 -5.94 -4.34
CA GLY A 10 6.83 -5.02 -4.61
C GLY A 10 7.22 -3.56 -4.40
N PHE A 11 6.30 -2.64 -4.75
CA PHE A 11 6.54 -1.20 -4.65
C PHE A 11 6.99 -0.78 -3.25
N VAL A 12 6.18 -1.04 -2.22
CA VAL A 12 6.51 -0.68 -0.83
C VAL A 12 7.64 -1.55 -0.27
N GLY A 13 7.70 -2.83 -0.68
CA GLY A 13 8.70 -3.78 -0.20
C GLY A 13 10.13 -3.31 -0.42
N ARG A 14 10.44 -2.78 -1.61
CA ARG A 14 11.75 -2.23 -1.94
C ARG A 14 12.14 -1.02 -1.08
N TYR A 15 11.19 -0.14 -0.80
CA TYR A 15 11.43 1.03 0.06
C TYR A 15 11.62 0.63 1.52
N LEU A 16 10.84 -0.34 2.00
CA LEU A 16 11.01 -0.86 3.36
C LEU A 16 12.34 -1.61 3.51
N GLU A 17 12.71 -2.43 2.55
CA GLU A 17 14.02 -3.09 2.51
C GLU A 17 15.16 -2.07 2.56
N SER A 18 15.12 -1.06 1.69
CA SER A 18 16.12 0.01 1.65
C SER A 18 16.19 0.77 2.99
N PHE A 19 15.03 1.07 3.59
CA PHE A 19 14.98 1.75 4.89
C PHE A 19 15.54 0.90 6.04
N LEU A 20 15.41 -0.41 5.97
CA LEU A 20 15.85 -1.35 7.00
C LEU A 20 17.30 -1.81 6.84
N ARG A 21 17.95 -1.55 5.73
CA ARG A 21 19.29 -2.08 5.36
C ARG A 21 20.33 -1.95 6.48
N ASP A 22 20.36 -0.80 7.16
CA ASP A 22 21.33 -0.54 8.23
C ASP A 22 20.75 -0.76 9.64
N LYS A 23 19.53 -1.33 9.75
CA LYS A 23 18.79 -1.47 11.01
C LYS A 23 18.44 -2.90 11.36
N ALA A 24 18.49 -3.81 10.38
CA ALA A 24 18.05 -5.20 10.57
C ALA A 24 18.68 -6.15 9.55
N ASP A 25 18.75 -7.44 9.91
CA ASP A 25 18.94 -8.51 8.93
C ASP A 25 17.64 -8.71 8.18
N VAL A 26 17.62 -8.35 6.90
CA VAL A 26 16.41 -8.39 6.08
C VAL A 26 16.41 -9.62 5.20
N TYR A 27 15.33 -10.38 5.27
CA TYR A 27 14.98 -11.47 4.37
C TYR A 27 13.67 -11.13 3.67
N GLY A 28 13.49 -11.62 2.47
CA GLY A 28 12.28 -11.35 1.73
C GLY A 28 11.72 -12.55 0.98
N THR A 29 10.45 -12.47 0.60
CA THR A 29 9.86 -13.44 -0.32
C THR A 29 9.34 -12.80 -1.58
N SER A 30 9.37 -13.58 -2.67
CA SER A 30 8.87 -13.22 -4.00
C SER A 30 8.22 -14.45 -4.64
N ARG A 31 7.23 -14.25 -5.52
CA ARG A 31 6.65 -15.35 -6.33
C ARG A 31 7.60 -15.81 -7.45
N GLY A 32 8.40 -14.90 -7.98
CA GLY A 32 9.40 -15.21 -9.00
C GLY A 32 10.75 -15.58 -8.41
N ASN A 33 11.56 -16.31 -9.19
CA ASN A 33 12.96 -16.54 -8.85
C ASN A 33 13.73 -15.21 -8.81
N ARG A 34 14.69 -15.11 -7.89
CA ARG A 34 15.60 -13.97 -7.73
C ARG A 34 17.00 -14.50 -7.43
N ASP A 35 18.01 -13.80 -7.92
CA ASP A 35 19.40 -14.18 -7.70
C ASP A 35 19.94 -13.64 -6.36
N GLU A 36 19.16 -12.78 -5.67
CA GLU A 36 19.55 -12.25 -4.37
C GLU A 36 19.38 -13.31 -3.27
N LYS A 37 20.47 -13.66 -2.57
CA LYS A 37 20.51 -14.73 -1.56
C LYS A 37 19.54 -14.54 -0.39
N HIS A 38 19.14 -13.31 -0.10
CA HIS A 38 18.20 -12.99 0.98
C HIS A 38 16.74 -13.00 0.53
N ILE A 39 16.47 -13.22 -0.76
CA ILE A 39 15.10 -13.30 -1.31
C ILE A 39 14.78 -14.74 -1.68
N VAL A 40 13.78 -15.29 -1.04
CA VAL A 40 13.33 -16.67 -1.23
C VAL A 40 12.06 -16.69 -2.09
N LYS A 41 12.01 -17.59 -3.07
CA LYS A 41 10.76 -17.87 -3.77
C LYS A 41 9.80 -18.54 -2.82
N LEU A 42 8.58 -18.01 -2.70
CA LEU A 42 7.54 -18.53 -1.82
C LEU A 42 6.17 -18.29 -2.41
N ASP A 43 5.33 -19.32 -2.40
CA ASP A 43 3.90 -19.19 -2.62
C ASP A 43 3.19 -19.10 -1.26
N LEU A 44 2.46 -18.01 -1.04
CA LEU A 44 1.68 -17.80 0.19
C LEU A 44 0.48 -18.77 0.30
N LEU A 45 0.17 -19.51 -0.75
CA LEU A 45 -0.84 -20.55 -0.69
C LEU A 45 -0.31 -21.89 -0.14
N SER A 46 0.99 -21.97 0.13
CA SER A 46 1.63 -23.16 0.75
C SER A 46 2.00 -22.88 2.21
N GLU A 47 1.09 -23.19 3.14
CA GLU A 47 1.32 -22.99 4.58
C GLU A 47 2.59 -23.72 5.09
N ASN A 48 2.85 -24.94 4.59
CA ASN A 48 4.02 -25.72 4.99
C ASN A 48 5.34 -25.07 4.55
N GLU A 49 5.38 -24.47 3.36
CA GLU A 49 6.56 -23.72 2.89
C GLU A 49 6.79 -22.48 3.75
N ILE A 50 5.71 -21.76 4.10
CA ILE A 50 5.79 -20.58 4.99
C ILE A 50 6.34 -21.00 6.34
N LEU A 51 5.80 -22.06 6.96
CA LEU A 51 6.24 -22.56 8.26
C LEU A 51 7.72 -22.99 8.23
N SER A 52 8.13 -23.71 7.19
CA SER A 52 9.52 -24.14 6.99
C SER A 52 10.45 -22.92 6.87
N LEU A 53 10.04 -21.91 6.11
CA LEU A 53 10.81 -20.68 5.95
C LEU A 53 10.93 -19.90 7.27
N ILE A 54 9.84 -19.75 8.02
CA ILE A 54 9.84 -19.10 9.34
C ILE A 54 10.80 -19.81 10.28
N LYS A 55 10.75 -21.13 10.37
CA LYS A 55 11.66 -21.91 11.22
C LYS A 55 13.13 -21.75 10.81
N LYS A 56 13.41 -21.73 9.51
CA LYS A 56 14.76 -21.53 8.95
C LYS A 56 15.32 -20.14 9.24
N ILE A 57 14.52 -19.10 9.01
CA ILE A 57 14.95 -17.70 9.17
C ILE A 57 14.94 -17.32 10.65
N ASN A 58 13.97 -17.78 11.42
CA ASN A 58 13.70 -17.38 12.80
C ASN A 58 13.57 -15.84 12.94
N PRO A 59 12.60 -15.19 12.22
CA PRO A 59 12.46 -13.76 12.22
C PRO A 59 11.85 -13.27 13.54
N THR A 60 12.26 -12.09 13.99
CA THR A 60 11.59 -11.38 15.11
C THR A 60 10.39 -10.56 14.65
N HIS A 61 10.38 -10.16 13.36
CA HIS A 61 9.31 -9.35 12.75
C HIS A 61 8.99 -9.86 11.35
N ILE A 62 7.70 -9.85 11.01
CA ILE A 62 7.22 -10.12 9.65
C ILE A 62 6.41 -8.91 9.18
N PHE A 63 6.81 -8.30 8.06
CA PHE A 63 6.00 -7.31 7.35
C PHE A 63 5.30 -8.00 6.18
N HIS A 64 3.98 -8.18 6.30
CA HIS A 64 3.19 -8.86 5.30
C HIS A 64 2.68 -7.88 4.23
N LEU A 65 3.53 -7.62 3.22
CA LEU A 65 3.24 -6.69 2.12
C LEU A 65 2.76 -7.39 0.85
N ALA A 66 2.92 -8.70 0.77
CA ALA A 66 2.48 -9.47 -0.39
C ALA A 66 0.95 -9.43 -0.51
N GLY A 67 0.47 -9.17 -1.70
CA GLY A 67 -0.96 -9.13 -2.01
C GLY A 67 -1.25 -8.38 -3.30
N LEU A 68 -2.45 -8.57 -3.82
CA LEU A 68 -3.00 -7.84 -4.95
C LEU A 68 -3.54 -6.49 -4.47
N SER A 69 -3.30 -5.40 -5.20
CA SER A 69 -3.53 -4.04 -4.70
C SER A 69 -4.29 -3.11 -5.66
N ASN A 70 -4.58 -3.53 -6.89
CA ASN A 70 -5.27 -2.69 -7.86
C ASN A 70 -6.80 -2.83 -7.72
N VAL A 71 -7.47 -1.73 -7.34
CA VAL A 71 -8.92 -1.70 -7.16
C VAL A 71 -9.66 -2.07 -8.45
N ARG A 72 -9.20 -1.59 -9.61
CA ARG A 72 -9.84 -1.87 -10.90
C ARG A 72 -9.73 -3.36 -11.26
N GLU A 73 -8.52 -3.94 -11.17
CA GLU A 73 -8.29 -5.37 -11.43
C GLU A 73 -9.14 -6.25 -10.50
N SER A 74 -9.47 -5.79 -9.29
CA SER A 74 -10.26 -6.57 -8.33
C SER A 74 -11.69 -6.86 -8.81
N TRP A 75 -12.25 -6.04 -9.69
CA TRP A 75 -13.58 -6.28 -10.26
C TRP A 75 -13.59 -7.42 -11.28
N GLU A 76 -12.48 -7.62 -11.96
CA GLU A 76 -12.32 -8.67 -12.97
C GLU A 76 -11.87 -9.99 -12.32
N HIS A 77 -11.01 -9.92 -11.29
CA HIS A 77 -10.33 -11.05 -10.65
C HIS A 77 -10.70 -11.22 -9.17
N LYS A 78 -12.00 -11.19 -8.83
CA LYS A 78 -12.49 -11.19 -7.44
C LYS A 78 -11.95 -12.36 -6.61
N ALA A 79 -11.98 -13.57 -7.17
CA ALA A 79 -11.51 -14.78 -6.51
C ALA A 79 -10.02 -14.73 -6.20
N ASP A 80 -9.20 -14.21 -7.12
CA ASP A 80 -7.75 -14.11 -6.95
C ASP A 80 -7.40 -13.16 -5.81
N PHE A 81 -8.18 -12.07 -5.63
CA PHE A 81 -8.00 -11.14 -4.50
C PHE A 81 -8.33 -11.80 -3.16
N ILE A 82 -9.37 -12.63 -3.09
CA ILE A 82 -9.67 -13.40 -1.87
C ILE A 82 -8.58 -14.45 -1.62
N GLN A 83 -8.21 -15.20 -2.65
CA GLN A 83 -7.20 -16.25 -2.53
C GLN A 83 -5.83 -15.68 -2.14
N GLY A 84 -5.33 -14.68 -2.89
CA GLY A 84 -4.00 -14.11 -2.65
C GLY A 84 -3.92 -13.28 -1.38
N ASN A 85 -4.93 -12.45 -1.10
CA ASN A 85 -4.90 -11.54 0.03
C ASN A 85 -5.36 -12.22 1.33
N VAL A 86 -6.48 -12.95 1.30
CA VAL A 86 -7.10 -13.48 2.53
C VAL A 86 -6.54 -14.84 2.88
N ILE A 87 -6.60 -15.81 1.95
CA ILE A 87 -6.11 -17.17 2.21
C ILE A 87 -4.59 -17.14 2.46
N GLY A 88 -3.84 -16.38 1.65
CA GLY A 88 -2.40 -16.20 1.88
C GLY A 88 -2.08 -15.61 3.26
N THR A 89 -2.90 -14.66 3.75
CA THR A 89 -2.73 -14.11 5.11
C THR A 89 -3.07 -15.16 6.18
N ILE A 90 -4.14 -15.96 6.01
CA ILE A 90 -4.48 -17.05 6.93
C ILE A 90 -3.32 -18.03 7.04
N HIS A 91 -2.78 -18.49 5.92
CA HIS A 91 -1.65 -19.43 5.91
C HIS A 91 -0.42 -18.85 6.62
N LEU A 92 -0.13 -17.55 6.42
CA LEU A 92 0.96 -16.89 7.14
C LEU A 92 0.71 -16.87 8.65
N LEU A 93 -0.47 -16.47 9.10
CA LEU A 93 -0.81 -16.38 10.52
C LEU A 93 -0.84 -17.77 11.17
N GLU A 94 -1.34 -18.80 10.47
CA GLU A 94 -1.27 -20.20 10.95
C GLU A 94 0.17 -20.70 11.04
N ALA A 95 1.01 -20.41 10.06
CA ALA A 95 2.42 -20.76 10.09
C ALA A 95 3.15 -20.06 11.25
N VAL A 96 2.85 -18.78 11.52
CA VAL A 96 3.38 -18.07 12.69
C VAL A 96 2.91 -18.74 14.00
N ARG A 97 1.62 -19.04 14.12
CA ARG A 97 1.06 -19.72 15.30
C ARG A 97 1.72 -21.07 15.55
N LYS A 98 1.90 -21.88 14.50
CA LYS A 98 2.51 -23.22 14.57
C LYS A 98 4.03 -23.20 14.74
N SER A 99 4.67 -22.05 14.50
CA SER A 99 6.13 -21.93 14.68
C SER A 99 6.54 -21.89 16.16
N ASP A 100 5.59 -21.53 17.03
CA ASP A 100 5.81 -21.35 18.48
C ASP A 100 6.94 -20.35 18.79
N GLN A 101 7.08 -19.32 17.95
CA GLN A 101 8.10 -18.28 18.08
C GLN A 101 7.45 -16.92 18.39
N PRO A 102 8.08 -16.08 19.22
CA PRO A 102 7.55 -14.76 19.57
C PRO A 102 7.73 -13.75 18.42
N ILE A 103 7.02 -13.94 17.33
CA ILE A 103 7.11 -13.12 16.12
C ILE A 103 6.08 -12.01 16.18
N LYS A 104 6.50 -10.76 15.91
CA LYS A 104 5.61 -9.64 15.66
C LYS A 104 5.25 -9.57 14.17
N VAL A 105 3.96 -9.65 13.83
CA VAL A 105 3.47 -9.59 12.46
C VAL A 105 2.78 -8.26 12.22
N ILE A 106 3.16 -7.57 11.15
CA ILE A 106 2.49 -6.38 10.65
C ILE A 106 1.77 -6.76 9.36
N THR A 107 0.43 -6.84 9.42
CA THR A 107 -0.42 -7.00 8.24
C THR A 107 -0.73 -5.65 7.63
N VAL A 108 -0.91 -5.61 6.31
CA VAL A 108 -1.18 -4.37 5.58
C VAL A 108 -2.54 -4.40 4.92
N GLY A 109 -3.39 -3.48 5.38
CA GLY A 109 -4.70 -3.19 4.85
C GLY A 109 -4.70 -2.08 3.79
N SER A 110 -5.78 -1.31 3.81
CA SER A 110 -5.98 -0.17 2.92
C SER A 110 -7.06 0.76 3.44
N SER A 111 -7.00 2.04 3.14
CA SER A 111 -8.11 2.97 3.35
C SER A 111 -9.40 2.56 2.62
N GLU A 112 -9.31 1.73 1.59
CA GLU A 112 -10.48 1.16 0.88
C GLU A 112 -11.36 0.25 1.79
N GLU A 113 -10.87 -0.15 2.96
CA GLU A 113 -11.65 -0.83 4.00
C GLU A 113 -12.79 0.04 4.53
N TYR A 114 -12.58 1.36 4.62
CA TYR A 114 -13.62 2.29 5.09
C TYR A 114 -14.80 2.38 4.12
N GLY A 115 -14.54 2.37 2.81
CA GLY A 115 -15.57 2.44 1.79
C GLY A 115 -16.46 3.67 1.95
N ILE A 116 -17.77 3.47 2.15
CA ILE A 116 -18.74 4.56 2.34
C ILE A 116 -18.50 5.23 3.69
N ILE A 117 -18.16 6.51 3.65
CA ILE A 117 -17.88 7.29 4.85
C ILE A 117 -19.21 7.85 5.42
N PRO A 118 -19.47 7.71 6.74
CA PRO A 118 -20.63 8.30 7.37
C PRO A 118 -20.71 9.82 7.16
N LYS A 119 -21.92 10.34 6.97
CA LYS A 119 -22.16 11.77 6.76
C LYS A 119 -21.61 12.61 7.93
N GLY A 120 -20.89 13.68 7.61
CA GLY A 120 -20.28 14.57 8.60
C GLY A 120 -18.89 14.15 9.09
N VAL A 121 -18.36 12.99 8.67
CA VAL A 121 -17.00 12.57 8.98
C VAL A 121 -16.04 13.17 7.96
N GLU A 122 -15.23 14.13 8.38
CA GLU A 122 -14.21 14.76 7.53
C GLU A 122 -12.93 13.95 7.43
N ARG A 123 -12.53 13.27 8.52
CA ARG A 123 -11.36 12.37 8.60
C ARG A 123 -11.78 11.09 9.29
N VAL A 124 -11.46 9.96 8.66
CA VAL A 124 -11.76 8.64 9.24
C VAL A 124 -10.70 8.24 10.25
N GLN A 125 -11.17 7.80 11.41
CA GLN A 125 -10.36 7.22 12.48
C GLN A 125 -10.40 5.70 12.41
N GLU A 126 -9.55 5.02 13.15
CA GLU A 126 -9.46 3.56 13.12
C GLU A 126 -10.77 2.88 13.57
N GLU A 127 -11.54 3.54 14.40
CA GLU A 127 -12.85 3.12 14.93
C GLU A 127 -14.03 3.43 13.99
N THR A 128 -13.80 4.21 12.92
CA THR A 128 -14.84 4.49 11.91
C THR A 128 -15.33 3.18 11.30
N PRO A 129 -16.66 2.95 11.22
CA PRO A 129 -17.22 1.73 10.66
C PRO A 129 -16.69 1.43 9.25
N LEU A 130 -16.41 0.15 9.00
CA LEU A 130 -15.93 -0.32 7.71
C LEU A 130 -17.11 -0.66 6.80
N SER A 131 -17.14 -0.10 5.60
CA SER A 131 -18.19 -0.33 4.59
C SER A 131 -17.58 -0.40 3.18
N PRO A 132 -16.69 -1.40 2.92
CA PRO A 132 -15.97 -1.49 1.65
C PRO A 132 -16.92 -1.64 0.47
N VAL A 133 -16.58 -0.99 -0.66
CA VAL A 133 -17.43 -0.91 -1.87
C VAL A 133 -16.82 -1.59 -3.09
N ASN A 134 -15.71 -2.27 -2.93
CA ASN A 134 -15.05 -3.00 -4.00
C ASN A 134 -14.38 -4.29 -3.47
N PRO A 135 -14.13 -5.29 -4.34
CA PRO A 135 -13.57 -6.58 -3.90
C PRO A 135 -12.21 -6.48 -3.23
N TYR A 136 -11.36 -5.52 -3.64
CA TYR A 136 -10.09 -5.24 -2.99
C TYR A 136 -10.30 -4.76 -1.54
N GLY A 137 -11.15 -3.75 -1.33
CA GLY A 137 -11.49 -3.25 0.01
C GLY A 137 -12.06 -4.33 0.92
N ILE A 138 -12.96 -5.20 0.37
CA ILE A 138 -13.49 -6.36 1.09
C ILE A 138 -12.35 -7.29 1.54
N SER A 139 -11.43 -7.65 0.64
CA SER A 139 -10.30 -8.52 0.97
C SER A 139 -9.43 -7.93 2.08
N LYS A 140 -9.20 -6.60 2.07
CA LYS A 140 -8.42 -5.90 3.09
C LYS A 140 -9.16 -5.79 4.43
N CYS A 141 -10.47 -5.56 4.38
CA CYS A 141 -11.33 -5.60 5.58
C CYS A 141 -11.27 -6.99 6.27
N MET A 142 -11.32 -8.08 5.51
CA MET A 142 -11.16 -9.43 6.04
C MET A 142 -9.80 -9.63 6.72
N ILE A 143 -8.70 -9.09 6.16
CA ILE A 143 -7.37 -9.13 6.80
C ILE A 143 -7.39 -8.39 8.14
N SER A 144 -8.02 -7.22 8.21
CA SER A 144 -8.18 -6.46 9.44
C SER A 144 -8.91 -7.26 10.53
N MET A 145 -10.02 -7.92 10.14
CA MET A 145 -10.79 -8.79 11.03
C MET A 145 -10.00 -10.01 11.49
N LEU A 146 -9.27 -10.66 10.59
CA LEU A 146 -8.38 -11.79 10.91
C LEU A 146 -7.28 -11.37 11.90
N THR A 147 -6.66 -10.20 11.71
CA THR A 147 -5.67 -9.66 12.65
C THR A 147 -6.23 -9.58 14.07
N THR A 148 -7.42 -9.01 14.21
CA THR A 148 -8.10 -8.91 15.51
C THR A 148 -8.46 -10.28 16.08
N LEU A 149 -8.96 -11.19 15.25
CA LEU A 149 -9.33 -12.56 15.64
C LEU A 149 -8.12 -13.32 16.18
N TYR A 150 -7.01 -13.34 15.43
CA TYR A 150 -5.80 -14.10 15.82
C TYR A 150 -5.18 -13.55 17.10
N TYR A 151 -5.20 -12.22 17.30
CA TYR A 151 -4.80 -11.65 18.58
C TYR A 151 -5.70 -12.10 19.73
N LYS A 152 -7.02 -11.94 19.59
CA LYS A 152 -7.99 -12.24 20.68
C LYS A 152 -8.06 -13.72 21.03
N THR A 153 -7.96 -14.59 20.01
CA THR A 153 -8.16 -16.05 20.20
C THR A 153 -6.88 -16.76 20.56
N TYR A 154 -5.75 -16.38 19.96
CA TYR A 154 -4.48 -17.10 20.09
C TYR A 154 -3.38 -16.29 20.76
N GLY A 155 -3.62 -15.03 21.11
CA GLY A 155 -2.61 -14.13 21.68
C GLY A 155 -1.47 -13.79 20.72
N LEU A 156 -1.66 -13.96 19.39
CA LEU A 156 -0.60 -13.64 18.43
C LEU A 156 -0.28 -12.15 18.45
N ASN A 157 1.02 -11.84 18.42
CA ASN A 157 1.50 -10.47 18.33
C ASN A 157 1.35 -9.96 16.89
N VAL A 158 0.12 -9.66 16.50
CA VAL A 158 -0.23 -9.18 15.16
C VAL A 158 -0.86 -7.79 15.22
N ILE A 159 -0.46 -6.92 14.28
CA ILE A 159 -0.85 -5.51 14.21
C ILE A 159 -1.28 -5.22 12.78
N HIS A 160 -2.30 -4.37 12.61
CA HIS A 160 -2.79 -3.99 11.29
C HIS A 160 -2.42 -2.55 10.95
N ALA A 161 -1.65 -2.35 9.89
CA ALA A 161 -1.40 -1.03 9.31
C ALA A 161 -2.42 -0.76 8.19
N ARG A 162 -3.12 0.36 8.26
CA ARG A 162 -4.12 0.78 7.26
C ARG A 162 -3.62 2.02 6.51
N PRO A 163 -2.79 1.83 5.45
CA PRO A 163 -2.28 2.94 4.67
C PRO A 163 -3.38 3.56 3.81
N PHE A 164 -3.27 4.88 3.62
CA PHE A 164 -4.01 5.63 2.61
C PHE A 164 -3.26 5.61 1.28
N ASN A 165 -3.71 6.39 0.29
CA ASN A 165 -3.07 6.36 -1.02
C ASN A 165 -1.58 6.70 -0.89
N HIS A 166 -0.72 5.75 -1.19
CA HIS A 166 0.72 5.98 -1.18
C HIS A 166 1.26 6.00 -2.60
N ILE A 167 2.19 6.91 -2.82
CA ILE A 167 2.73 7.26 -4.13
C ILE A 167 4.25 7.41 -4.07
N GLY A 168 4.92 7.29 -5.19
CA GLY A 168 6.37 7.49 -5.27
C GLY A 168 6.98 6.90 -6.53
N PRO A 169 8.28 7.17 -6.77
CA PRO A 169 9.01 6.61 -7.89
C PRO A 169 8.96 5.08 -7.92
N GLY A 170 8.78 4.50 -9.11
CA GLY A 170 8.73 3.06 -9.28
C GLY A 170 7.37 2.40 -9.01
N GLN A 171 6.34 3.16 -8.69
CA GLN A 171 4.97 2.64 -8.70
C GLN A 171 4.57 2.27 -10.12
N ARG A 172 3.89 1.12 -10.30
CA ARG A 172 3.46 0.65 -11.62
C ARG A 172 2.36 1.52 -12.21
N LEU A 173 2.13 1.42 -13.51
CA LEU A 173 0.94 1.97 -14.17
C LEU A 173 -0.34 1.36 -13.58
N GLY A 174 -1.46 2.07 -13.77
CA GLY A 174 -2.76 1.74 -13.18
C GLY A 174 -3.03 2.48 -11.86
N PHE A 175 -2.12 3.35 -11.42
CA PHE A 175 -2.32 4.29 -10.30
C PHE A 175 -2.28 5.73 -10.81
N VAL A 176 -3.21 6.55 -10.35
CA VAL A 176 -3.53 7.87 -10.92
C VAL A 176 -2.31 8.78 -11.09
N THR A 177 -1.43 8.88 -10.10
CA THR A 177 -0.24 9.75 -10.17
C THR A 177 0.78 9.28 -11.20
N THR A 178 1.01 7.96 -11.26
CA THR A 178 1.93 7.36 -12.22
C THR A 178 1.35 7.40 -13.64
N ASP A 179 0.04 7.17 -13.79
CA ASP A 179 -0.64 7.24 -15.08
C ASP A 179 -0.60 8.65 -15.68
N PHE A 180 -0.81 9.68 -14.85
CA PHE A 180 -0.69 11.07 -15.30
C PHE A 180 0.75 11.42 -15.68
N ALA A 181 1.69 11.14 -14.77
CA ALA A 181 3.11 11.42 -14.99
C ALA A 181 3.66 10.72 -16.23
N HIS A 182 3.25 9.47 -16.48
CA HIS A 182 3.69 8.71 -17.65
C HIS A 182 3.15 9.28 -18.96
N GLN A 183 1.84 9.65 -19.03
CA GLN A 183 1.26 10.28 -20.21
C GLN A 183 1.95 11.61 -20.53
N ILE A 184 2.19 12.46 -19.51
CA ILE A 184 2.89 13.73 -19.67
C ILE A 184 4.35 13.50 -20.11
N ALA A 185 5.02 12.50 -19.56
CA ALA A 185 6.38 12.16 -19.93
C ALA A 185 6.50 11.70 -21.40
N LEU A 186 5.53 10.90 -21.89
CA LEU A 186 5.47 10.50 -23.31
C LEU A 186 5.36 11.69 -24.23
N ILE A 187 4.50 12.68 -23.88
CA ILE A 187 4.31 13.92 -24.66
C ILE A 187 5.63 14.71 -24.69
N ASN A 188 6.24 14.93 -23.53
CA ASN A 188 7.48 15.71 -23.42
C ASN A 188 8.69 15.05 -24.15
N LYS A 189 8.64 13.74 -24.37
CA LYS A 189 9.64 13.00 -25.16
C LYS A 189 9.30 12.95 -26.67
N GLY A 190 8.16 13.49 -27.09
CA GLY A 190 7.69 13.39 -28.47
C GLY A 190 7.30 11.96 -28.88
N LEU A 191 7.01 11.09 -27.89
CA LEU A 191 6.63 9.69 -28.10
C LEU A 191 5.11 9.49 -28.14
N ALA A 192 4.33 10.48 -27.72
CA ALA A 192 2.88 10.47 -27.83
C ALA A 192 2.44 10.83 -29.24
N LYS A 193 1.35 10.23 -29.72
CA LYS A 193 0.77 10.57 -31.04
C LYS A 193 0.12 11.96 -31.04
N GLU A 194 -0.41 12.37 -29.91
CA GLU A 194 -1.12 13.64 -29.70
C GLU A 194 -0.74 14.19 -28.31
N ASN A 195 -0.76 15.53 -28.18
CA ASN A 195 -0.56 16.20 -26.90
C ASN A 195 -1.83 16.12 -26.05
N THR A 196 -2.33 14.91 -25.85
CA THR A 196 -3.59 14.65 -25.14
C THR A 196 -3.37 13.62 -24.03
N ILE A 197 -3.90 13.90 -22.84
CA ILE A 197 -3.96 12.93 -21.74
C ILE A 197 -5.40 12.53 -21.44
N HIS A 198 -5.60 11.26 -21.15
CA HIS A 198 -6.89 10.69 -20.80
C HIS A 198 -6.99 10.47 -19.29
N ILE A 199 -8.05 10.99 -18.69
CA ILE A 199 -8.22 11.00 -17.23
C ILE A 199 -9.58 10.42 -16.81
N GLY A 200 -9.72 10.04 -15.54
CA GLY A 200 -10.99 9.69 -14.91
C GLY A 200 -11.57 10.85 -14.09
N ASN A 201 -12.16 10.54 -12.93
CA ASN A 201 -12.76 11.53 -12.02
C ASN A 201 -11.71 12.41 -11.34
N LEU A 202 -11.70 13.69 -11.61
CA LEU A 202 -10.81 14.68 -11.02
C LEU A 202 -11.36 15.30 -9.71
N GLN A 203 -12.65 15.14 -9.43
CA GLN A 203 -13.32 15.76 -8.28
C GLN A 203 -13.14 14.96 -6.97
N ALA A 204 -12.59 13.76 -7.06
CA ALA A 204 -12.35 12.94 -5.86
C ALA A 204 -11.23 13.54 -5.01
N ILE A 205 -11.42 13.48 -3.68
CA ILE A 205 -10.42 13.93 -2.69
C ILE A 205 -9.76 12.71 -2.07
N ARG A 206 -8.44 12.66 -2.06
CA ARG A 206 -7.63 11.57 -1.50
C ARG A 206 -6.53 12.11 -0.60
N ASP A 207 -6.11 11.27 0.34
CA ASP A 207 -4.96 11.51 1.22
C ASP A 207 -3.76 10.77 0.62
N PHE A 208 -2.74 11.52 0.17
CA PHE A 208 -1.56 10.98 -0.48
C PHE A 208 -0.36 11.03 0.47
N THR A 209 0.29 9.89 0.68
CA THR A 209 1.51 9.75 1.46
C THR A 209 2.64 9.24 0.58
N ASP A 210 3.83 9.82 0.70
CA ASP A 210 5.01 9.31 0.01
C ASP A 210 5.40 7.92 0.52
N VAL A 211 5.78 7.04 -0.37
CA VAL A 211 6.16 5.66 -0.05
C VAL A 211 7.35 5.57 0.92
N ARG A 212 8.25 6.56 0.94
CA ARG A 212 9.36 6.65 1.88
C ARG A 212 8.85 6.88 3.32
N ASP A 213 7.81 7.67 3.47
CA ASP A 213 7.12 7.89 4.74
C ASP A 213 6.30 6.68 5.18
N ILE A 214 5.71 5.94 4.23
CA ILE A 214 5.02 4.66 4.49
C ILE A 214 6.00 3.62 5.03
N ALA A 215 7.16 3.45 4.40
CA ALA A 215 8.19 2.52 4.87
C ALA A 215 8.63 2.84 6.32
N ARG A 216 8.81 4.14 6.63
CA ARG A 216 9.12 4.60 7.97
C ARG A 216 7.98 4.35 8.95
N ALA A 217 6.72 4.56 8.54
CA ALA A 217 5.55 4.27 9.38
C ALA A 217 5.46 2.78 9.73
N TYR A 218 5.67 1.89 8.78
CA TYR A 218 5.65 0.45 9.03
C TYR A 218 6.73 0.03 10.03
N TYR A 219 7.93 0.57 9.89
CA TYR A 219 8.99 0.34 10.88
C TYR A 219 8.57 0.80 12.28
N GLU A 220 8.00 2.00 12.43
CA GLU A 220 7.55 2.53 13.71
C GLU A 220 6.41 1.69 14.31
N ILE A 221 5.47 1.22 13.48
CA ILE A 221 4.41 0.28 13.89
C ILE A 221 5.05 -1.04 14.35
N GLY A 222 6.02 -1.57 13.61
CA GLY A 222 6.75 -2.78 14.00
C GLY A 222 7.46 -2.62 15.34
N ARG A 223 8.08 -1.46 15.59
CA ARG A 223 8.81 -1.18 16.82
C ARG A 223 7.89 -1.00 18.03
N SER A 224 6.83 -0.22 17.89
CA SER A 224 6.05 0.32 19.01
C SER A 224 4.57 -0.04 19.00
N GLY A 225 4.06 -0.59 17.89
CA GLY A 225 2.66 -0.95 17.75
C GLY A 225 2.21 -2.00 18.77
N LYS A 226 0.96 -1.87 19.23
CA LYS A 226 0.36 -2.78 20.20
C LYS A 226 -0.36 -3.93 19.49
N PRO A 227 -0.22 -5.17 19.97
CA PRO A 227 -0.92 -6.32 19.39
C PRO A 227 -2.44 -6.13 19.35
N GLY A 228 -3.06 -6.55 18.27
CA GLY A 228 -4.50 -6.44 18.03
C GLY A 228 -4.98 -5.07 17.56
N GLU A 229 -4.10 -4.07 17.56
CA GLU A 229 -4.46 -2.70 17.19
C GLU A 229 -4.33 -2.44 15.69
N VAL A 230 -5.13 -1.46 15.23
CA VAL A 230 -5.09 -0.91 13.87
C VAL A 230 -4.49 0.49 13.94
N TYR A 231 -3.70 0.85 12.93
CA TYR A 231 -3.11 2.19 12.80
C TYR A 231 -3.29 2.72 11.38
N ASN A 232 -3.96 3.87 11.25
CA ASN A 232 -4.01 4.62 10.00
C ASN A 232 -2.62 5.19 9.66
N VAL A 233 -2.20 5.00 8.42
CA VAL A 233 -0.96 5.59 7.90
C VAL A 233 -1.33 6.57 6.79
N CYS A 234 -1.36 7.85 7.12
CA CYS A 234 -1.89 8.93 6.28
C CYS A 234 -1.27 10.28 6.63
N THR A 235 -1.49 11.29 5.80
CA THR A 235 -1.05 12.66 6.07
C THR A 235 -2.07 13.47 6.87
N GLY A 236 -3.34 13.09 6.84
CA GLY A 236 -4.45 13.88 7.37
C GLY A 236 -4.87 15.04 6.45
N LYS A 237 -4.34 15.10 5.22
CA LYS A 237 -4.63 16.16 4.26
C LYS A 237 -5.30 15.60 3.02
N GLY A 238 -6.49 16.11 2.73
CA GLY A 238 -7.21 15.79 1.49
C GLY A 238 -6.72 16.68 0.34
N VAL A 239 -6.46 16.06 -0.81
CA VAL A 239 -6.05 16.74 -2.04
C VAL A 239 -6.99 16.32 -3.17
N TYR A 240 -7.48 17.25 -3.97
CA TYR A 240 -8.24 16.92 -5.18
C TYR A 240 -7.33 16.24 -6.22
N ILE A 241 -7.87 15.27 -6.93
CA ILE A 241 -7.13 14.64 -8.05
C ILE A 241 -6.82 15.70 -9.14
N GLN A 242 -7.68 16.72 -9.28
CA GLN A 242 -7.42 17.89 -10.15
C GLN A 242 -6.12 18.61 -9.77
N ASP A 243 -5.88 18.83 -8.47
CA ASP A 243 -4.67 19.54 -8.02
C ASP A 243 -3.41 18.71 -8.30
N VAL A 244 -3.49 17.39 -8.10
CA VAL A 244 -2.40 16.46 -8.46
C VAL A 244 -2.09 16.56 -9.97
N LEU A 245 -3.12 16.59 -10.81
CA LEU A 245 -2.94 16.76 -12.25
C LEU A 245 -2.30 18.11 -12.59
N ASN A 246 -2.78 19.20 -11.99
CA ASN A 246 -2.25 20.55 -12.23
C ASN A 246 -0.76 20.65 -11.88
N ILE A 247 -0.33 20.06 -10.75
CA ILE A 247 1.08 20.00 -10.36
C ILE A 247 1.90 19.24 -11.40
N LEU A 248 1.42 18.07 -11.85
CA LEU A 248 2.15 17.28 -12.85
C LEU A 248 2.21 17.99 -14.23
N LEU A 249 1.15 18.65 -14.64
CA LEU A 249 1.12 19.45 -15.88
C LEU A 249 2.12 20.61 -15.83
N SER A 250 2.35 21.19 -14.64
CA SER A 250 3.33 22.29 -14.49
C SER A 250 4.79 21.88 -14.75
N PHE A 251 5.07 20.56 -14.81
CA PHE A 251 6.40 20.04 -15.18
C PHE A 251 6.61 19.91 -16.69
N SER A 252 5.59 20.21 -17.49
CA SER A 252 5.63 20.19 -18.94
C SER A 252 5.68 21.63 -19.50
N ASN A 253 6.46 21.83 -20.56
CA ASN A 253 6.43 23.05 -21.36
C ASN A 253 5.44 22.94 -22.54
N GLU A 254 4.87 21.75 -22.77
CA GLU A 254 3.92 21.50 -23.87
C GLU A 254 2.51 21.92 -23.48
N THR A 255 1.75 22.38 -24.47
CA THR A 255 0.31 22.57 -24.32
C THR A 255 -0.38 21.21 -24.40
N ILE A 256 -0.94 20.74 -23.29
CA ILE A 256 -1.54 19.41 -23.16
C ILE A 256 -3.05 19.53 -23.03
N GLN A 257 -3.77 18.85 -23.91
CA GLN A 257 -5.22 18.70 -23.82
C GLN A 257 -5.59 17.62 -22.80
N VAL A 258 -6.59 17.89 -21.97
CA VAL A 258 -7.09 16.94 -20.96
C VAL A 258 -8.48 16.46 -21.37
N ILE A 259 -8.65 15.16 -21.57
CA ILE A 259 -9.92 14.54 -22.00
C ILE A 259 -10.35 13.50 -20.95
N THR A 260 -11.62 13.59 -20.53
CA THR A 260 -12.22 12.56 -19.67
C THR A 260 -12.51 11.30 -20.48
N ASP A 261 -11.97 10.18 -20.04
CA ASP A 261 -12.22 8.86 -20.62
C ASP A 261 -13.22 8.10 -19.72
N PRO A 262 -14.43 7.78 -20.21
CA PRO A 262 -15.42 7.03 -19.44
C PRO A 262 -14.90 5.66 -18.93
N ASN A 263 -13.98 5.03 -19.67
CA ASN A 263 -13.40 3.75 -19.28
C ASN A 263 -12.46 3.88 -18.07
N LYS A 264 -12.03 5.10 -17.71
CA LYS A 264 -11.20 5.37 -16.52
C LYS A 264 -12.04 5.76 -15.30
N MET A 265 -13.35 5.87 -15.44
CA MET A 265 -14.25 6.09 -14.31
C MET A 265 -14.37 4.83 -13.45
N ARG A 266 -14.47 5.01 -12.14
CA ARG A 266 -14.71 3.89 -11.20
C ARG A 266 -16.19 3.51 -11.20
N MET A 267 -16.51 2.23 -11.05
CA MET A 267 -17.91 1.76 -10.92
C MET A 267 -18.58 2.35 -9.67
N VAL A 268 -17.85 2.44 -8.57
CA VAL A 268 -18.25 3.14 -7.35
C VAL A 268 -17.07 4.04 -6.94
N ASP A 269 -17.32 5.33 -6.84
CA ASP A 269 -16.32 6.29 -6.42
C ASP A 269 -16.71 6.91 -5.07
N ILE A 270 -15.74 7.00 -4.17
CA ILE A 270 -15.87 7.63 -2.87
C ILE A 270 -15.44 9.09 -3.05
N PRO A 271 -16.33 10.08 -2.87
CA PRO A 271 -15.99 11.47 -3.17
C PRO A 271 -14.81 11.99 -2.34
N ARG A 272 -14.72 11.58 -1.06
CA ARG A 272 -13.66 12.02 -0.14
C ARG A 272 -13.22 10.86 0.75
N LEU A 273 -11.91 10.65 0.82
CA LEU A 273 -11.32 9.66 1.73
C LEU A 273 -10.00 10.23 2.29
N VAL A 274 -10.06 10.71 3.53
CA VAL A 274 -8.95 11.35 4.25
C VAL A 274 -8.86 10.74 5.65
N GLY A 275 -7.66 10.37 6.08
CA GLY A 275 -7.44 9.70 7.35
C GLY A 275 -7.09 10.65 8.50
N ASP A 276 -7.23 10.15 9.73
CA ASP A 276 -6.66 10.76 10.92
C ASP A 276 -5.36 10.02 11.30
N PRO A 277 -4.17 10.67 11.24
CA PRO A 277 -2.90 10.07 11.64
C PRO A 277 -2.67 10.09 13.15
N GLY A 278 -3.59 10.64 13.93
CA GLY A 278 -3.38 10.99 15.34
C GLY A 278 -3.00 9.81 16.23
N LYS A 279 -3.57 8.62 16.00
CA LYS A 279 -3.25 7.41 16.79
C LYS A 279 -1.79 6.99 16.63
N LEU A 280 -1.31 6.90 15.38
CA LEU A 280 0.09 6.59 15.09
C LEU A 280 1.05 7.67 15.60
N PHE A 281 0.67 8.96 15.43
CA PHE A 281 1.47 10.07 15.94
C PHE A 281 1.62 10.03 17.46
N ARG A 282 0.54 9.85 18.20
CA ARG A 282 0.59 9.76 19.67
C ARG A 282 1.45 8.59 20.17
N LEU A 283 1.45 7.48 19.44
CA LEU A 283 2.23 6.30 19.83
C LEU A 283 3.72 6.46 19.55
N THR A 284 4.09 7.05 18.40
CA THR A 284 5.46 6.96 17.85
C THR A 284 6.10 8.30 17.57
N GLY A 285 5.35 9.39 17.57
CA GLY A 285 5.79 10.69 17.06
C GLY A 285 5.89 10.72 15.51
N TRP A 286 5.46 9.66 14.82
CA TRP A 286 5.54 9.61 13.37
C TRP A 286 4.63 10.67 12.72
N LYS A 287 5.19 11.36 11.75
CA LYS A 287 4.48 12.25 10.82
C LYS A 287 5.14 12.23 9.45
N PRO A 288 4.39 12.46 8.36
CA PRO A 288 4.98 12.53 7.03
C PRO A 288 6.02 13.65 6.95
N LYS A 289 7.11 13.41 6.22
CA LYS A 289 8.21 14.36 6.02
C LYS A 289 8.29 14.86 4.57
N GLN A 290 7.86 14.01 3.62
CA GLN A 290 7.92 14.34 2.20
C GLN A 290 6.76 15.27 1.82
N LYS A 291 7.04 16.24 0.95
CA LYS A 291 6.01 17.11 0.38
C LYS A 291 5.42 16.46 -0.87
N LEU A 292 4.13 16.68 -1.11
CA LEU A 292 3.43 16.12 -2.26
C LEU A 292 4.08 16.54 -3.59
N ASP A 293 4.40 17.82 -3.74
CA ASP A 293 4.99 18.39 -4.96
C ASP A 293 6.34 17.75 -5.30
N ASP A 294 7.18 17.54 -4.26
CA ASP A 294 8.49 16.88 -4.43
C ASP A 294 8.30 15.41 -4.83
N THR A 295 7.34 14.71 -4.20
CA THR A 295 7.01 13.32 -4.55
C THR A 295 6.50 13.21 -5.99
N LEU A 296 5.61 14.12 -6.43
CA LEU A 296 5.09 14.11 -7.80
C LEU A 296 6.19 14.43 -8.82
N ARG A 297 7.10 15.33 -8.49
CA ARG A 297 8.29 15.61 -9.32
C ARG A 297 9.18 14.38 -9.46
N ASP A 298 9.45 13.68 -8.35
CA ASP A 298 10.25 12.44 -8.36
C ASP A 298 9.57 11.35 -9.21
N ILE A 299 8.23 11.20 -9.14
CA ILE A 299 7.46 10.27 -9.97
C ILE A 299 7.62 10.63 -11.45
N TYR A 300 7.44 11.90 -11.80
CA TYR A 300 7.56 12.39 -13.17
C TYR A 300 8.97 12.11 -13.74
N HIS A 301 10.02 12.45 -13.01
CA HIS A 301 11.40 12.14 -13.44
C HIS A 301 11.67 10.64 -13.54
N SER A 302 11.09 9.84 -12.66
CA SER A 302 11.18 8.37 -12.76
C SER A 302 10.46 7.81 -13.98
N CYS A 303 9.38 8.45 -14.45
CA CYS A 303 8.73 8.09 -15.72
C CYS A 303 9.61 8.49 -16.91
N LEU A 304 10.13 9.73 -16.92
CA LEU A 304 11.02 10.23 -17.97
C LEU A 304 12.28 9.38 -18.17
N SER A 305 12.86 8.87 -17.09
CA SER A 305 14.10 8.07 -17.16
C SER A 305 13.91 6.66 -17.70
N LYS A 306 12.67 6.19 -17.80
CA LYS A 306 12.31 4.84 -18.29
C LYS A 306 11.84 4.82 -19.74
N LEU A 307 11.66 5.99 -20.34
CA LEU A 307 11.33 6.22 -21.75
C LEU A 307 12.58 6.56 -22.55
#